data_76403156ee0f8f089b7608eff78ab448
#
_entry.id   76403156ee0f8f089b7608eff78ab448
#
_cell.length_a   1.000
_cell.length_b   1.000
_cell.length_c   1.000
_cell.angle_alpha   90.00
_cell.angle_beta   90.00
_cell.angle_gamma   90.00
#
_symmetry.space_group_name_H-M   'P 1'
#
loop_
_entity.id
_entity.type
_entity.pdbx_description
1 polymer ?
#
loop_
_entity_poly.entity_id
_entity_poly.type
_entity_poly.pdbx_seq_one_letter_code
_entity_poly.pdbx_strand_id
1 'polypeptide(L)'
;MSEQTEAPNKITWDVDSSNPDLANKARETLREVVDPELGLNVIELGLIRNLDVMPDRAHLTMILTTPFCPYGPAIMEETRKKAQTTVGLPTTIEMGLEMWSPEMMEEGAGADWGLF
;
A
#
# COMPACT_ATOMS: atom_id res chain seq x y z
N MET A 1 1.54 -25.85 -1.01
CA MET A 1 1.05 -25.34 -0.88
C MET A 1 0.44 -24.81 -1.10
N SER A 2 0.49 -24.70 -0.77
CA SER A 2 -0.07 -24.06 -0.69
C SER A 2 -0.63 -23.45 -0.86
N GLU A 3 -0.89 -23.36 -0.74
CA GLU A 3 -1.56 -22.79 -0.82
C GLU A 3 -1.83 -21.84 -0.63
N GLN A 4 -1.46 -21.43 -0.70
CA GLN A 4 -1.73 -20.53 -0.32
C GLN A 4 -2.59 -19.86 -0.69
N THR A 5 -3.04 -19.55 -0.06
CA THR A 5 -4.16 -18.91 -0.35
C THR A 5 -4.07 -17.48 -0.18
N GLU A 6 -4.16 -16.78 -1.22
CA GLU A 6 -4.14 -15.35 -1.26
C GLU A 6 -5.53 -14.83 -1.22
N ALA A 7 -5.76 -13.74 -0.51
CA ALA A 7 -7.04 -13.04 -0.61
C ALA A 7 -7.23 -12.58 -2.04
N PRO A 8 -8.47 -12.60 -2.58
CA PRO A 8 -8.68 -12.24 -3.98
C PRO A 8 -8.18 -10.85 -4.35
N ASN A 9 -8.16 -9.91 -3.39
CA ASN A 9 -7.75 -8.53 -3.65
C ASN A 9 -6.33 -8.24 -3.22
N LYS A 10 -5.56 -9.27 -2.90
CA LYS A 10 -4.20 -9.06 -2.45
C LYS A 10 -3.35 -8.59 -3.62
N ILE A 11 -2.64 -7.49 -3.39
CA ILE A 11 -1.76 -6.90 -4.38
C ILE A 11 -0.36 -7.46 -4.18
N THR A 12 0.26 -7.89 -5.27
CA THR A 12 1.61 -8.41 -5.24
C THR A 12 2.58 -7.31 -5.66
N TRP A 13 3.63 -7.12 -4.88
CA TRP A 13 4.68 -6.14 -5.14
C TRP A 13 5.92 -6.83 -5.65
N ASP A 14 6.78 -6.08 -6.32
CA ASP A 14 8.05 -6.65 -6.78
C ASP A 14 8.86 -7.20 -5.62
N VAL A 15 8.82 -6.52 -4.47
CA VAL A 15 9.56 -6.97 -3.30
C VAL A 15 9.04 -8.29 -2.74
N ASP A 16 7.82 -8.67 -3.05
CA ASP A 16 7.30 -9.98 -2.64
C ASP A 16 8.15 -11.12 -3.19
N SER A 17 8.69 -10.95 -4.40
CA SER A 17 9.55 -11.96 -5.00
C SER A 17 10.98 -11.87 -4.51
N SER A 18 11.50 -10.68 -4.33
CA SER A 18 12.91 -10.51 -3.99
C SER A 18 13.17 -10.65 -2.49
N ASN A 19 12.23 -10.26 -1.65
CA ASN A 19 12.40 -10.32 -0.21
C ASN A 19 11.03 -10.34 0.47
N PRO A 20 10.41 -11.53 0.54
CA PRO A 20 9.05 -11.61 1.10
C PRO A 20 8.95 -11.21 2.56
N ASP A 21 9.99 -11.41 3.35
CA ASP A 21 9.96 -10.99 4.75
C ASP A 21 9.91 -9.48 4.86
N LEU A 22 10.66 -8.78 4.03
CA LEU A 22 10.64 -7.32 4.00
C LEU A 22 9.30 -6.82 3.50
N ALA A 23 8.72 -7.51 2.51
CA ALA A 23 7.41 -7.16 1.99
C ALA A 23 6.36 -7.21 3.10
N ASN A 24 6.38 -8.27 3.89
CA ASN A 24 5.42 -8.41 4.99
C ASN A 24 5.63 -7.33 6.05
N LYS A 25 6.89 -7.05 6.37
CA LYS A 25 7.20 -6.01 7.35
C LYS A 25 6.73 -4.65 6.85
N ALA A 26 6.92 -4.36 5.58
CA ALA A 26 6.47 -3.10 5.00
C ALA A 26 4.95 -2.99 5.06
N ARG A 27 4.24 -4.07 4.77
CA ARG A 27 2.78 -4.05 4.86
C ARG A 27 2.33 -3.73 6.27
N GLU A 28 2.95 -4.33 7.27
CA GLU A 28 2.58 -4.05 8.65
C GLU A 28 2.85 -2.61 9.04
N THR A 29 4.00 -2.08 8.65
CA THR A 29 4.35 -0.71 8.98
C THR A 29 3.41 0.28 8.28
N LEU A 30 3.08 0.00 7.02
CA LEU A 30 2.22 0.90 6.26
C LEU A 30 0.77 0.89 6.73
N ARG A 31 0.36 -0.12 7.50
CA ARG A 31 -0.96 -0.10 8.12
C ARG A 31 -1.11 1.03 9.13
N GLU A 32 -0.02 1.67 9.51
CA GLU A 32 -0.10 2.83 10.41
C GLU A 32 -0.50 4.11 9.69
N VAL A 33 -0.49 4.11 8.36
CA VAL A 33 -0.88 5.28 7.58
C VAL A 33 -2.38 5.17 7.28
N VAL A 34 -3.16 6.06 7.86
CA VAL A 34 -4.62 6.00 7.78
C VAL A 34 -5.14 7.18 6.99
N ASP A 35 -6.07 6.90 6.08
CA ASP A 35 -6.79 7.95 5.35
C ASP A 35 -7.78 8.57 6.31
N PRO A 36 -7.64 9.86 6.65
CA PRO A 36 -8.50 10.47 7.67
C PRO A 36 -9.96 10.60 7.25
N GLU A 37 -10.23 10.56 5.96
CA GLU A 37 -11.61 10.66 5.49
C GLU A 37 -12.36 9.35 5.59
N LEU A 38 -11.65 8.24 5.44
CA LEU A 38 -12.27 6.93 5.38
C LEU A 38 -12.06 6.11 6.64
N GLY A 39 -11.03 6.43 7.43
CA GLY A 39 -10.74 5.69 8.64
C GLY A 39 -10.10 4.34 8.41
N LEU A 40 -9.67 4.06 7.18
CA LEU A 40 -8.99 2.82 6.83
C LEU A 40 -7.55 3.13 6.43
N ASN A 41 -6.66 2.16 6.64
CA ASN A 41 -5.26 2.40 6.32
C ASN A 41 -4.99 2.13 4.83
N VAL A 42 -3.80 2.55 4.38
CA VAL A 42 -3.47 2.48 2.95
C VAL A 42 -3.36 1.05 2.43
N ILE A 43 -3.07 0.10 3.31
CA ILE A 43 -3.03 -1.31 2.91
C ILE A 43 -4.46 -1.85 2.74
N GLU A 44 -5.34 -1.55 3.71
CA GLU A 44 -6.73 -1.97 3.61
C GLU A 44 -7.41 -1.42 2.36
N LEU A 45 -7.06 -0.19 2.00
CA LEU A 45 -7.67 0.46 0.84
C LEU A 45 -7.04 0.02 -0.49
N GLY A 46 -5.91 -0.68 -0.44
CA GLY A 46 -5.25 -1.11 -1.66
C GLY A 46 -4.56 0.01 -2.40
N LEU A 47 -4.10 1.03 -1.67
CA LEU A 47 -3.50 2.21 -2.30
C LEU A 47 -2.05 2.01 -2.69
N ILE A 48 -1.34 1.07 -2.07
CA ILE A 48 0.06 0.82 -2.39
C ILE A 48 0.07 -0.23 -3.50
N ARG A 49 0.39 0.21 -4.70
CA ARG A 49 0.30 -0.65 -5.89
C ARG A 49 1.57 -1.42 -6.15
N ASN A 50 2.72 -0.90 -5.70
CA ASN A 50 3.98 -1.62 -5.84
C ASN A 50 5.01 -1.07 -4.87
N LEU A 51 5.91 -1.93 -4.42
CA LEU A 51 7.10 -1.56 -3.70
C LEU A 51 8.24 -2.36 -4.33
N ASP A 52 9.19 -1.65 -4.92
CA ASP A 52 10.34 -2.24 -5.58
C ASP A 52 11.59 -1.85 -4.79
N VAL A 53 12.30 -2.84 -4.27
CA VAL A 53 13.48 -2.62 -3.45
C VAL A 53 14.71 -3.03 -4.24
N MET A 54 15.57 -2.05 -4.50
CA MET A 54 16.81 -2.25 -5.23
C MET A 54 17.97 -2.27 -4.24
N PRO A 55 19.19 -2.63 -4.66
CA PRO A 55 20.29 -2.72 -3.70
C PRO A 55 20.61 -1.41 -2.97
N ASP A 56 20.33 -0.26 -3.59
CA ASP A 56 20.72 1.03 -3.01
C ASP A 56 19.53 1.97 -2.78
N ARG A 57 18.33 1.56 -3.13
CA ARG A 57 17.14 2.42 -2.99
C ARG A 57 15.88 1.61 -3.11
N ALA A 58 14.76 2.27 -2.84
CA ALA A 58 13.44 1.66 -3.03
C ALA A 58 12.50 2.66 -3.70
N HIS A 59 11.47 2.15 -4.34
CA HIS A 59 10.49 2.97 -5.04
C HIS A 59 9.10 2.45 -4.77
N LEU A 60 8.20 3.37 -4.38
CA LEU A 60 6.79 3.06 -4.13
C LEU A 60 5.93 3.62 -5.24
N THR A 61 4.92 2.86 -5.62
CA THR A 61 3.84 3.37 -6.47
C THR A 61 2.56 3.34 -5.66
N MET A 62 1.91 4.48 -5.54
CA MET A 62 0.73 4.65 -4.71
C MET A 62 -0.35 5.38 -5.50
N ILE A 63 -1.61 5.05 -5.23
CA ILE A 63 -2.74 5.83 -5.74
C ILE A 63 -3.56 6.32 -4.57
N LEU A 64 -4.46 7.25 -4.86
CA LEU A 64 -5.36 7.82 -3.86
C LEU A 64 -6.79 7.41 -4.20
N THR A 65 -7.67 7.42 -3.20
CA THR A 65 -9.07 7.06 -3.43
C THR A 65 -9.75 8.08 -4.33
N THR A 66 -9.25 9.31 -4.36
CA THR A 66 -9.72 10.33 -5.28
C THR A 66 -8.55 11.23 -5.64
N PRO A 67 -8.47 11.70 -6.91
CA PRO A 67 -7.39 12.61 -7.29
C PRO A 67 -7.50 13.98 -6.63
N PHE A 68 -8.64 14.28 -6.03
CA PHE A 68 -8.88 15.57 -5.39
C PHE A 68 -8.77 15.52 -3.87
N CYS A 69 -8.12 14.49 -3.33
CA CYS A 69 -7.97 14.36 -1.88
C CYS A 69 -7.06 15.46 -1.34
N PRO A 70 -7.57 16.34 -0.47
CA PRO A 70 -6.73 17.43 0.06
C PRO A 70 -5.61 16.92 0.96
N TYR A 71 -5.74 15.70 1.47
CA TYR A 71 -4.71 15.09 2.32
C TYR A 71 -3.72 14.25 1.52
N GLY A 72 -3.89 14.17 0.21
CA GLY A 72 -3.09 13.29 -0.63
C GLY A 72 -1.59 13.45 -0.47
N PRO A 73 -1.06 14.67 -0.62
CA PRO A 73 0.38 14.87 -0.48
C PRO A 73 0.91 14.46 0.90
N ALA A 74 0.16 14.74 1.95
CA ALA A 74 0.57 14.38 3.30
C ALA A 74 0.56 12.88 3.51
N ILE A 75 -0.46 12.20 3.00
CA ILE A 75 -0.56 10.75 3.09
C ILE A 75 0.59 10.09 2.31
N MET A 76 0.87 10.60 1.13
CA MET A 76 1.96 10.05 0.32
C MET A 76 3.31 10.22 1.00
N GLU A 77 3.54 11.38 1.59
CA GLU A 77 4.81 11.62 2.27
C GLU A 77 4.95 10.76 3.52
N GLU A 78 3.89 10.60 4.27
CA GLU A 78 3.90 9.72 5.44
C GLU A 78 4.18 8.28 5.02
N THR A 79 3.56 7.84 3.94
CA THR A 79 3.76 6.50 3.39
C THR A 79 5.21 6.30 2.99
N ARG A 80 5.79 7.29 2.29
CA ARG A 80 7.16 7.21 1.86
C ARG A 80 8.11 7.09 3.06
N LYS A 81 7.89 7.92 4.08
CA LYS A 81 8.76 7.91 5.25
C LYS A 81 8.70 6.59 5.99
N LYS A 82 7.51 6.03 6.14
CA LYS A 82 7.35 4.75 6.81
C LYS A 82 8.02 3.63 6.05
N ALA A 83 7.87 3.63 4.74
CA ALA A 83 8.52 2.64 3.90
C ALA A 83 10.04 2.77 3.98
N GLN A 84 10.54 4.00 3.95
CA GLN A 84 11.97 4.25 4.03
C GLN A 84 12.56 3.74 5.34
N THR A 85 11.86 3.97 6.44
CA THR A 85 12.29 3.48 7.74
C THR A 85 12.35 1.95 7.77
N THR A 86 11.34 1.31 7.20
CA THR A 86 11.25 -0.15 7.20
C THR A 86 12.32 -0.77 6.30
N VAL A 87 12.50 -0.22 5.11
CA VAL A 87 13.45 -0.74 4.13
C VAL A 87 14.89 -0.41 4.51
N GLY A 88 15.10 0.76 5.10
CA GLY A 88 16.44 1.21 5.47
C GLY A 88 17.23 1.80 4.32
N LEU A 89 16.56 2.18 3.22
CA LEU A 89 17.20 2.72 2.03
C LEU A 89 16.44 3.98 1.60
N PRO A 90 17.11 4.88 0.87
CA PRO A 90 16.39 6.03 0.31
C PRO A 90 15.21 5.55 -0.51
N THR A 91 14.05 6.12 -0.26
CA THR A 91 12.81 5.67 -0.87
C THR A 91 12.12 6.83 -1.57
N THR A 92 11.73 6.60 -2.83
CA THR A 92 10.94 7.56 -3.61
C THR A 92 9.52 7.03 -3.75
N ILE A 93 8.61 7.93 -4.08
CA ILE A 93 7.21 7.57 -4.28
C ILE A 93 6.66 8.33 -5.48
N GLU A 94 5.83 7.65 -6.25
CA GLU A 94 5.13 8.30 -7.36
C GLU A 94 3.67 7.88 -7.34
N MET A 95 2.83 8.72 -7.94
CA MET A 95 1.42 8.39 -8.07
C MET A 95 1.22 7.50 -9.28
N GLY A 96 0.54 6.37 -9.07
CA GLY A 96 0.21 5.46 -10.15
C GLY A 96 -0.88 6.02 -11.03
N LEU A 97 -1.08 5.38 -12.17
CA LEU A 97 -2.05 5.83 -13.16
C LEU A 97 -3.41 5.19 -13.01
N GLU A 98 -3.51 4.17 -12.17
CA GLU A 98 -4.78 3.48 -11.96
C GLU A 98 -5.75 4.37 -11.20
N MET A 99 -7.03 4.18 -11.48
CA MET A 99 -8.08 4.82 -10.68
C MET A 99 -8.52 3.83 -9.61
N TRP A 100 -8.61 4.34 -8.38
CA TRP A 100 -9.02 3.49 -7.27
C TRP A 100 -10.47 3.03 -7.42
N SER A 101 -10.72 1.80 -7.01
CA SER A 101 -12.09 1.27 -6.89
C SER A 101 -12.16 0.41 -5.64
N PRO A 102 -13.37 0.21 -5.09
CA PRO A 102 -13.53 -0.62 -3.89
C PRO A 102 -13.02 -2.05 -4.05
N GLU A 103 -12.95 -2.54 -5.27
CA GLU A 103 -12.44 -3.88 -5.53
C GLU A 103 -10.98 -4.03 -5.18
N MET A 104 -10.27 -2.92 -5.07
CA MET A 104 -8.85 -2.94 -4.71
C MET A 104 -8.61 -3.11 -3.22
N MET A 105 -9.66 -2.99 -2.41
CA MET A 105 -9.55 -3.10 -0.97
C MET A 105 -9.22 -4.53 -0.55
N GLU A 106 -8.55 -4.65 0.61
CA GLU A 106 -8.36 -5.96 1.21
C GLU A 106 -9.71 -6.60 1.46
N GLU A 107 -9.74 -7.92 1.37
CA GLU A 107 -10.96 -8.66 1.63
C GLU A 107 -11.46 -8.36 3.03
N GLY A 108 -12.72 -7.99 3.14
CA GLY A 108 -13.33 -7.66 4.43
C GLY A 108 -13.13 -6.24 4.90
N ALA A 109 -12.21 -5.49 4.31
CA ALA A 109 -11.90 -4.14 4.79
C ALA A 109 -13.09 -3.19 4.63
N GLY A 110 -13.89 -3.39 3.59
CA GLY A 110 -15.02 -2.51 3.34
C GLY A 110 -16.34 -2.97 3.93
N ALA A 111 -16.32 -4.01 4.77
CA ALA A 111 -17.55 -4.60 5.28
C ALA A 111 -18.36 -3.59 6.10
N ASP A 112 -17.69 -2.75 6.88
CA ASP A 112 -18.36 -1.76 7.72
C ASP A 112 -19.01 -0.65 6.89
N TRP A 113 -18.66 -0.55 5.63
CA TRP A 113 -19.23 0.45 4.73
C TRP A 113 -20.47 -0.05 4.02
N GLY A 114 -20.79 -1.33 4.17
CA GLY A 114 -21.92 -1.92 3.45
C GLY A 114 -21.62 -2.20 1.99
N LEU A 115 -20.35 -2.30 1.62
CA LEU A 115 -19.97 -2.58 0.23
C LEU A 115 -19.99 -4.06 -0.12
N PHE A 116 -20.01 -4.92 0.89
CA PHE A 116 -19.95 -6.36 0.67
C PHE A 116 -21.04 -7.06 1.44
#